data_3eb036fae6af541b15dc51ba987e55c7
#
_entry.id   3eb036fae6af541b15dc51ba987e55c7
#
_cell.length_a   1.000
_cell.length_b   1.000
_cell.length_c   1.000
_cell.angle_alpha   90.00
_cell.angle_beta   90.00
_cell.angle_gamma   90.00
#
_symmetry.space_group_name_H-M   'P 1'
#
loop_
_entity.id
_entity.type
_entity.pdbx_description
1 polymer ?
#
loop_
_entity_poly.entity_id
_entity_poly.type
_entity_poly.pdbx_seq_one_letter_code
_entity_poly.pdbx_strand_id
1 'polypeptide(L)'
;MDESYDRKTIRKKLKQKAKTTLHRDLWGNVGLTAPIILIFYLELFVSYVADEHSSSTALAITNLVVAIVAILIIAYTQYVQSYQSLKQLRDDSELAQPMQSWFKTYLTKHWQRTLWLSVWMVTLFLIGWGALVFVGQLVTQASFLLIIISSLTYTPVPSFVYWLLTVGITLIVVFAIVYLVKLYKYILVPFIGFNDPSLKGFQLIAKSRQLMVGHRWEIFVMHLSFFWWILLTIVTLGLAGFYTIPYMVLTLAGYFDTLNDTQQQQAELEIQENNNKVQPVVLQPSN
;
A
#
# COMPACT_ATOMS: atom_id res chain seq x y z
N MET A 1 13.75 -22.48 -20.78
CA MET A 1 13.60 -21.03 -20.88
C MET A 1 13.74 -20.49 -19.47
N ASP A 2 14.62 -19.53 -19.21
CA ASP A 2 14.95 -19.12 -17.84
C ASP A 2 13.75 -18.39 -17.21
N GLU A 3 13.25 -18.87 -16.08
CA GLU A 3 12.10 -18.33 -15.34
C GLU A 3 12.33 -16.84 -14.96
N SER A 4 13.59 -16.46 -14.75
CA SER A 4 13.98 -15.08 -14.45
C SER A 4 13.77 -14.12 -15.64
N TYR A 5 13.99 -14.62 -16.87
CA TYR A 5 13.78 -13.85 -18.10
C TYR A 5 12.29 -13.59 -18.35
N ASP A 6 11.46 -14.58 -18.08
CA ASP A 6 10.00 -14.46 -18.22
C ASP A 6 9.43 -13.40 -17.23
N ARG A 7 9.82 -13.43 -15.98
CA ARG A 7 9.41 -12.48 -14.95
C ARG A 7 9.83 -11.03 -15.27
N LYS A 8 11.01 -10.81 -15.85
CA LYS A 8 11.45 -9.48 -16.29
C LYS A 8 10.60 -8.96 -17.43
N THR A 9 10.24 -9.81 -18.36
CA THR A 9 9.41 -9.49 -19.53
C THR A 9 7.99 -9.14 -19.08
N ILE A 10 7.40 -9.89 -18.15
CA ILE A 10 6.08 -9.61 -17.56
C ILE A 10 6.08 -8.23 -16.89
N ARG A 11 7.06 -7.93 -16.04
CA ARG A 11 7.16 -6.60 -15.40
C ARG A 11 7.26 -5.46 -16.42
N LYS A 12 8.02 -5.64 -17.50
CA LYS A 12 8.14 -4.62 -18.56
C LYS A 12 6.81 -4.41 -19.27
N LYS A 13 6.09 -5.47 -19.60
CA LYS A 13 4.76 -5.42 -20.22
C LYS A 13 3.75 -4.72 -19.32
N LEU A 14 3.71 -5.09 -18.03
CA LEU A 14 2.81 -4.47 -17.05
C LEU A 14 3.06 -2.96 -16.91
N LYS A 15 4.32 -2.55 -16.80
CA LYS A 15 4.68 -1.13 -16.75
C LYS A 15 4.31 -0.37 -18.02
N GLN A 16 4.50 -1.00 -19.18
CA GLN A 16 4.12 -0.40 -20.44
C GLN A 16 2.60 -0.24 -20.54
N LYS A 17 1.83 -1.27 -20.20
CA LYS A 17 0.36 -1.21 -20.15
C LYS A 17 -0.11 -0.14 -19.17
N ALA A 18 0.44 -0.11 -17.96
CA ALA A 18 0.12 0.92 -16.97
C ALA A 18 0.43 2.33 -17.47
N LYS A 19 1.57 2.53 -18.13
CA LYS A 19 1.95 3.81 -18.70
C LYS A 19 1.00 4.26 -19.82
N THR A 20 0.64 3.37 -20.74
CA THR A 20 -0.32 3.70 -21.82
C THR A 20 -1.70 4.03 -21.26
N THR A 21 -2.19 3.26 -20.29
CA THR A 21 -3.46 3.53 -19.60
C THR A 21 -3.43 4.87 -18.86
N LEU A 22 -2.35 5.17 -18.15
CA LEU A 22 -2.18 6.44 -17.45
C LEU A 22 -2.21 7.64 -18.42
N HIS A 23 -1.48 7.53 -19.55
CA HIS A 23 -1.42 8.62 -20.53
C HIS A 23 -2.74 8.81 -21.29
N ARG A 24 -3.55 7.77 -21.44
CA ARG A 24 -4.88 7.85 -22.06
C ARG A 24 -5.80 8.81 -21.31
N ASP A 25 -5.71 8.82 -19.97
CA ASP A 25 -6.48 9.71 -19.11
C ASP A 25 -5.63 10.23 -17.93
N LEU A 26 -4.64 11.03 -18.28
CA LEU A 26 -3.70 11.58 -17.30
C LEU A 26 -4.41 12.47 -16.28
N TRP A 27 -5.27 13.37 -16.74
CA TRP A 27 -5.94 14.34 -15.87
C TRP A 27 -6.94 13.69 -14.92
N GLY A 28 -7.66 12.66 -15.36
CA GLY A 28 -8.54 11.90 -14.49
C GLY A 28 -7.76 11.18 -13.39
N ASN A 29 -6.64 10.55 -13.72
CA ASN A 29 -5.77 9.87 -12.76
C ASN A 29 -5.06 10.86 -11.81
N VAL A 30 -4.64 12.02 -12.29
CA VAL A 30 -4.14 13.12 -11.47
C VAL A 30 -5.21 13.60 -10.49
N GLY A 31 -6.45 13.78 -10.96
CA GLY A 31 -7.59 14.18 -10.13
C GLY A 31 -7.90 13.17 -9.01
N LEU A 32 -7.74 11.86 -9.27
CA LEU A 32 -7.87 10.82 -8.25
C LEU A 32 -6.76 10.86 -7.20
N THR A 33 -5.57 11.34 -7.57
CA THR A 33 -4.41 11.43 -6.66
C THR A 33 -4.40 12.75 -5.87
N ALA A 34 -5.06 13.78 -6.40
CA ALA A 34 -5.06 15.11 -5.80
C ALA A 34 -5.44 15.14 -4.30
N PRO A 35 -6.47 14.43 -3.81
CA PRO A 35 -6.81 14.44 -2.39
C PRO A 35 -5.66 13.95 -1.50
N ILE A 36 -4.87 12.97 -1.95
CA ILE A 36 -3.73 12.43 -1.18
C ILE A 36 -2.67 13.52 -1.01
N ILE A 37 -2.33 14.22 -2.08
CA ILE A 37 -1.29 15.24 -2.07
C ILE A 37 -1.76 16.49 -1.32
N LEU A 38 -3.00 16.92 -1.54
CA LEU A 38 -3.56 18.09 -0.85
C LEU A 38 -3.64 17.88 0.65
N ILE A 39 -4.08 16.69 1.12
CA ILE A 39 -4.16 16.38 2.54
C ILE A 39 -2.76 16.30 3.16
N PHE A 40 -1.76 15.82 2.42
CA PHE A 40 -0.37 15.81 2.85
C PHE A 40 0.16 17.22 3.10
N TYR A 41 -0.10 18.16 2.19
CA TYR A 41 0.30 19.57 2.39
C TYR A 41 -0.48 20.25 3.50
N LEU A 42 -1.77 19.93 3.66
CA LEU A 42 -2.57 20.42 4.77
C LEU A 42 -2.00 19.96 6.12
N GLU A 43 -1.61 18.69 6.21
CA GLU A 43 -0.99 18.11 7.42
C GLU A 43 0.34 18.79 7.74
N LEU A 44 1.20 19.01 6.74
CA LEU A 44 2.44 19.76 6.91
C LEU A 44 2.18 21.18 7.43
N PHE A 45 1.19 21.87 6.88
CA PHE A 45 0.84 23.22 7.31
C PHE A 45 0.32 23.26 8.74
N VAL A 46 -0.60 22.36 9.09
CA VAL A 46 -1.18 22.28 10.47
C VAL A 46 -0.09 21.91 11.47
N SER A 47 0.80 20.95 11.11
CA SER A 47 1.92 20.56 11.97
C SER A 47 2.89 21.72 12.20
N TYR A 48 3.19 22.51 11.17
CA TYR A 48 4.03 23.70 11.28
C TYR A 48 3.41 24.73 12.24
N VAL A 49 2.11 25.05 12.09
CA VAL A 49 1.42 26.02 12.96
C VAL A 49 1.34 25.51 14.40
N ALA A 50 1.14 24.20 14.60
CA ALA A 50 1.08 23.60 15.92
C ALA A 50 2.45 23.64 16.64
N ASP A 51 3.55 23.49 15.90
CA ASP A 51 4.91 23.54 16.44
C ASP A 51 5.30 24.97 16.85
N GLU A 52 4.96 25.97 16.04
CA GLU A 52 5.20 27.40 16.34
C GLU A 52 4.47 27.85 17.63
N HIS A 53 3.32 27.21 17.96
CA HIS A 53 2.52 27.51 19.15
C HIS A 53 2.52 26.33 20.16
N SER A 54 3.67 25.69 20.35
CA SER A 54 3.84 24.43 21.10
C SER A 54 3.34 24.44 22.56
N SER A 55 3.12 25.60 23.14
CA SER A 55 2.54 25.74 24.49
C SER A 55 1.03 25.50 24.59
N SER A 56 0.34 25.39 23.44
CA SER A 56 -1.12 25.22 23.39
C SER A 56 -1.52 23.75 23.27
N THR A 57 -2.03 23.18 24.36
CA THR A 57 -2.59 21.82 24.38
C THR A 57 -3.72 21.65 23.35
N ALA A 58 -4.51 22.70 23.11
CA ALA A 58 -5.59 22.67 22.13
C ALA A 58 -5.05 22.46 20.70
N LEU A 59 -3.95 23.12 20.34
CA LEU A 59 -3.33 22.94 19.03
C LEU A 59 -2.70 21.55 18.86
N ALA A 60 -2.10 21.00 19.91
CA ALA A 60 -1.59 19.63 19.87
C ALA A 60 -2.72 18.60 19.66
N ILE A 61 -3.86 18.76 20.32
CA ILE A 61 -5.04 17.89 20.10
C ILE A 61 -5.58 18.08 18.69
N THR A 62 -5.67 19.31 18.18
CA THR A 62 -6.13 19.60 16.82
C THR A 62 -5.23 18.93 15.79
N ASN A 63 -3.92 19.04 15.95
CA ASN A 63 -2.96 18.38 15.05
C ASN A 63 -3.15 16.85 15.05
N LEU A 64 -3.31 16.24 16.21
CA LEU A 64 -3.57 14.79 16.31
C LEU A 64 -4.87 14.39 15.60
N VAL A 65 -5.94 15.16 15.77
CA VAL A 65 -7.23 14.89 15.10
C VAL A 65 -7.10 15.03 13.58
N VAL A 66 -6.42 16.08 13.10
CA VAL A 66 -6.18 16.30 11.67
C VAL A 66 -5.34 15.15 11.09
N ALA A 67 -4.29 14.71 11.78
CA ALA A 67 -3.47 13.58 11.35
C ALA A 67 -4.29 12.28 11.21
N ILE A 68 -5.15 11.97 12.19
CA ILE A 68 -6.03 10.79 12.10
C ILE A 68 -6.98 10.89 10.92
N VAL A 69 -7.63 12.04 10.72
CA VAL A 69 -8.54 12.27 9.60
C VAL A 69 -7.80 12.19 8.27
N ALA A 70 -6.60 12.76 8.18
CA ALA A 70 -5.74 12.69 7.01
C ALA A 70 -5.40 11.23 6.63
N ILE A 71 -5.01 10.41 7.58
CA ILE A 71 -4.73 8.99 7.36
C ILE A 71 -5.97 8.25 6.80
N LEU A 72 -7.15 8.51 7.36
CA LEU A 72 -8.40 7.89 6.88
C LEU A 72 -8.75 8.33 5.46
N ILE A 73 -8.61 9.60 5.12
CA ILE A 73 -8.86 10.13 3.77
C ILE A 73 -7.86 9.54 2.77
N ILE A 74 -6.58 9.47 3.13
CA ILE A 74 -5.55 8.88 2.27
C ILE A 74 -5.87 7.40 2.01
N ALA A 75 -6.17 6.63 3.05
CA ALA A 75 -6.52 5.21 2.91
C ALA A 75 -7.78 5.03 2.04
N TYR A 76 -8.82 5.83 2.26
CA TYR A 76 -10.04 5.81 1.46
C TYR A 76 -9.76 6.11 -0.01
N THR A 77 -9.00 7.16 -0.29
CA THR A 77 -8.65 7.57 -1.66
C THR A 77 -7.81 6.49 -2.36
N GLN A 78 -6.87 5.85 -1.66
CA GLN A 78 -6.11 4.74 -2.21
C GLN A 78 -6.98 3.54 -2.60
N TYR A 79 -8.02 3.23 -1.84
CA TYR A 79 -8.98 2.19 -2.20
C TYR A 79 -9.74 2.53 -3.48
N VAL A 80 -10.26 3.76 -3.57
CA VAL A 80 -10.97 4.24 -4.77
C VAL A 80 -10.04 4.18 -5.98
N GLN A 81 -8.80 4.63 -5.83
CA GLN A 81 -7.80 4.60 -6.89
C GLN A 81 -7.44 3.17 -7.34
N SER A 82 -7.32 2.23 -6.40
CA SER A 82 -7.05 0.81 -6.72
C SER A 82 -8.17 0.20 -7.55
N TYR A 83 -9.42 0.47 -7.20
CA TYR A 83 -10.58 0.01 -7.98
C TYR A 83 -10.60 0.61 -9.38
N GLN A 84 -10.42 1.92 -9.49
CA GLN A 84 -10.40 2.61 -10.78
C GLN A 84 -9.30 2.06 -11.68
N SER A 85 -8.11 1.88 -11.14
CA SER A 85 -6.98 1.32 -11.88
C SER A 85 -7.27 -0.07 -12.43
N LEU A 86 -7.94 -0.91 -11.63
CA LEU A 86 -8.34 -2.25 -12.06
C LEU A 86 -9.35 -2.18 -13.23
N LYS A 87 -10.34 -1.30 -13.11
CA LYS A 87 -11.38 -1.11 -14.12
C LYS A 87 -10.81 -0.58 -15.43
N GLN A 88 -9.94 0.43 -15.38
CA GLN A 88 -9.27 1.00 -16.54
C GLN A 88 -8.36 -0.01 -17.29
N LEU A 89 -7.76 -0.96 -16.57
CA LEU A 89 -6.91 -1.97 -17.19
C LEU A 89 -7.69 -3.09 -17.85
N ARG A 90 -8.90 -3.40 -17.34
CA ARG A 90 -9.77 -4.46 -17.88
C ARG A 90 -10.61 -3.97 -19.05
N ASP A 91 -11.04 -2.71 -19.00
CA ASP A 91 -11.83 -2.10 -20.06
C ASP A 91 -11.10 -0.88 -20.62
N ASP A 92 -10.60 -1.00 -21.84
CA ASP A 92 -9.87 0.05 -22.53
C ASP A 92 -10.76 1.25 -22.90
N SER A 93 -12.09 1.10 -22.92
CA SER A 93 -13.04 2.18 -23.15
C SER A 93 -13.33 3.02 -21.91
N GLU A 94 -13.06 2.49 -20.71
CA GLU A 94 -13.29 3.24 -19.47
C GLU A 94 -12.18 4.26 -19.19
N LEU A 95 -12.58 5.52 -19.26
CA LEU A 95 -11.75 6.63 -18.78
C LEU A 95 -11.90 6.77 -17.26
N ALA A 96 -10.90 7.36 -16.60
CA ALA A 96 -11.05 7.79 -15.23
C ALA A 96 -12.18 8.79 -15.15
N GLN A 97 -13.27 8.42 -14.53
CA GLN A 97 -14.41 9.31 -14.44
C GLN A 97 -14.05 10.56 -13.63
N PRO A 98 -14.59 11.73 -13.93
CA PRO A 98 -14.31 12.94 -13.16
C PRO A 98 -14.52 12.70 -11.68
N MET A 99 -13.59 13.18 -10.85
CA MET A 99 -13.56 13.00 -9.40
C MET A 99 -14.94 13.16 -8.73
N GLN A 100 -15.77 14.04 -9.27
CA GLN A 100 -17.12 14.34 -8.77
C GLN A 100 -18.10 13.16 -8.90
N SER A 101 -18.07 12.42 -10.03
CA SER A 101 -18.90 11.23 -10.23
C SER A 101 -18.40 10.03 -9.41
N TRP A 102 -17.10 9.95 -9.18
CA TRP A 102 -16.45 8.90 -8.35
C TRP A 102 -16.78 9.08 -6.88
N PHE A 103 -16.54 10.26 -6.32
CA PHE A 103 -16.93 10.57 -4.95
C PHE A 103 -18.43 10.32 -4.74
N LYS A 104 -19.27 10.75 -5.68
CA LYS A 104 -20.72 10.54 -5.60
C LYS A 104 -21.09 9.06 -5.62
N THR A 105 -20.51 8.26 -6.50
CA THR A 105 -20.82 6.82 -6.61
C THR A 105 -20.29 6.06 -5.40
N TYR A 106 -19.08 6.34 -4.95
CA TYR A 106 -18.48 5.64 -3.82
C TYR A 106 -19.01 6.12 -2.48
N LEU A 107 -19.26 7.41 -2.29
CA LEU A 107 -19.87 7.94 -1.08
C LEU A 107 -21.32 7.49 -0.93
N THR A 108 -22.08 7.31 -2.03
CA THR A 108 -23.49 6.95 -1.92
C THR A 108 -23.76 5.45 -1.96
N LYS A 109 -23.02 4.68 -2.79
CA LYS A 109 -23.35 3.25 -3.01
C LYS A 109 -22.46 2.27 -2.26
N HIS A 110 -21.16 2.58 -2.07
CA HIS A 110 -20.20 1.66 -1.50
C HIS A 110 -19.38 2.24 -0.34
N TRP A 111 -19.74 3.44 0.16
CA TRP A 111 -18.95 4.17 1.14
C TRP A 111 -18.68 3.38 2.43
N GLN A 112 -19.68 2.67 2.94
CA GLN A 112 -19.54 1.90 4.19
C GLN A 112 -18.48 0.80 4.05
N ARG A 113 -18.50 0.08 2.92
CA ARG A 113 -17.52 -0.98 2.66
C ARG A 113 -16.11 -0.42 2.48
N THR A 114 -15.98 0.63 1.66
CA THR A 114 -14.69 1.28 1.40
C THR A 114 -14.11 1.88 2.67
N LEU A 115 -14.93 2.55 3.48
CA LEU A 115 -14.54 3.08 4.78
C LEU A 115 -14.10 1.95 5.73
N TRP A 116 -14.88 0.87 5.82
CA TRP A 116 -14.56 -0.27 6.68
C TRP A 116 -13.26 -0.96 6.29
N LEU A 117 -13.03 -1.16 4.99
CA LEU A 117 -11.76 -1.69 4.48
C LEU A 117 -10.59 -0.74 4.76
N SER A 118 -10.79 0.57 4.61
CA SER A 118 -9.77 1.58 4.92
C SER A 118 -9.42 1.58 6.42
N VAL A 119 -10.43 1.56 7.29
CA VAL A 119 -10.22 1.46 8.74
C VAL A 119 -9.47 0.18 9.11
N TRP A 120 -9.82 -0.96 8.51
CA TRP A 120 -9.12 -2.22 8.72
C TRP A 120 -7.66 -2.16 8.30
N MET A 121 -7.37 -1.59 7.13
CA MET A 121 -5.98 -1.44 6.65
C MET A 121 -5.18 -0.49 7.55
N VAL A 122 -5.78 0.63 7.96
CA VAL A 122 -5.14 1.57 8.91
C VAL A 122 -4.88 0.88 10.25
N THR A 123 -5.84 0.11 10.77
CA THR A 123 -5.68 -0.61 12.04
C THR A 123 -4.56 -1.65 11.95
N LEU A 124 -4.51 -2.45 10.88
CA LEU A 124 -3.41 -3.39 10.64
C LEU A 124 -2.07 -2.68 10.49
N PHE A 125 -2.07 -1.52 9.82
CA PHE A 125 -0.87 -0.69 9.68
C PHE A 125 -0.42 -0.16 11.04
N LEU A 126 -1.30 0.41 11.85
CA LEU A 126 -0.99 0.94 13.17
C LEU A 126 -0.57 -0.15 14.16
N ILE A 127 -1.26 -1.30 14.18
CA ILE A 127 -0.89 -2.41 15.06
C ILE A 127 0.45 -3.01 14.62
N GLY A 128 0.65 -3.24 13.32
CA GLY A 128 1.90 -3.82 12.82
C GLY A 128 3.10 -2.88 12.95
N TRP A 129 2.90 -1.60 12.67
CA TRP A 129 3.93 -0.57 12.68
C TRP A 129 4.12 0.04 14.07
N GLY A 130 3.02 0.44 14.73
CA GLY A 130 3.06 1.14 16.00
C GLY A 130 3.73 0.33 17.11
N ALA A 131 3.41 -0.95 17.23
CA ALA A 131 3.99 -1.78 18.28
C ALA A 131 5.50 -2.00 18.13
N LEU A 132 5.99 -2.13 16.91
CA LEU A 132 7.41 -2.45 16.65
C LEU A 132 8.28 -1.18 16.62
N VAL A 133 7.84 -0.15 15.90
CA VAL A 133 8.60 1.10 15.79
C VAL A 133 8.55 1.88 17.11
N PHE A 134 7.45 1.78 17.85
CA PHE A 134 7.26 2.46 19.12
C PHE A 134 8.34 2.08 20.14
N VAL A 135 8.75 0.80 20.19
CA VAL A 135 9.84 0.36 21.09
C VAL A 135 11.16 1.05 20.70
N GLY A 136 11.53 1.03 19.43
CA GLY A 136 12.75 1.73 18.97
C GLY A 136 12.69 3.23 19.22
N GLN A 137 11.50 3.85 19.01
CA GLN A 137 11.27 5.26 19.25
C GLN A 137 11.43 5.64 20.73
N LEU A 138 10.88 4.84 21.65
CA LEU A 138 11.07 5.07 23.10
C LEU A 138 12.53 5.04 23.52
N VAL A 139 13.30 4.07 23.02
CA VAL A 139 14.74 3.96 23.31
C VAL A 139 15.49 5.17 22.75
N THR A 140 15.17 5.59 21.56
CA THR A 140 15.80 6.76 20.92
C THR A 140 15.47 8.06 21.67
N GLN A 141 14.19 8.27 22.05
CA GLN A 141 13.78 9.45 22.81
C GLN A 141 14.40 9.48 24.21
N ALA A 142 14.49 8.35 24.89
CA ALA A 142 15.18 8.26 26.19
C ALA A 142 16.65 8.69 26.06
N SER A 143 17.33 8.29 24.98
CA SER A 143 18.71 8.69 24.71
C SER A 143 18.83 10.19 24.48
N PHE A 144 17.95 10.79 23.69
CA PHE A 144 17.91 12.24 23.47
C PHE A 144 17.65 13.01 24.77
N LEU A 145 16.72 12.54 25.60
CA LEU A 145 16.43 13.17 26.89
C LEU A 145 17.67 13.18 27.79
N LEU A 146 18.41 12.07 27.85
CA LEU A 146 19.65 12.00 28.63
C LEU A 146 20.75 12.95 28.09
N ILE A 147 20.86 13.10 26.76
CA ILE A 147 21.77 14.06 26.12
C ILE A 147 21.40 15.49 26.52
N ILE A 148 20.11 15.84 26.46
CA ILE A 148 19.61 17.16 26.85
C ILE A 148 19.90 17.44 28.33
N ILE A 149 19.61 16.50 29.24
CA ILE A 149 19.87 16.65 30.67
C ILE A 149 21.38 16.87 30.93
N SER A 150 22.25 16.08 30.29
CA SER A 150 23.69 16.25 30.40
C SER A 150 24.15 17.62 29.90
N SER A 151 23.57 18.13 28.83
CA SER A 151 23.84 19.46 28.29
C SER A 151 23.42 20.58 29.27
N LEU A 152 22.22 20.47 29.85
CA LEU A 152 21.69 21.45 30.81
C LEU A 152 22.46 21.45 32.14
N THR A 153 23.00 20.31 32.56
CA THR A 153 23.77 20.18 33.80
C THR A 153 25.28 20.37 33.59
N TYR A 154 25.71 20.70 32.36
CA TYR A 154 27.13 20.82 31.98
C TYR A 154 27.95 19.57 32.32
N THR A 155 27.31 18.40 32.39
CA THR A 155 27.99 17.14 32.64
C THR A 155 28.33 16.44 31.32
N PRO A 156 29.45 15.71 31.23
CA PRO A 156 29.76 14.94 30.01
C PRO A 156 28.70 13.85 29.79
N VAL A 157 28.26 13.71 28.53
CA VAL A 157 27.29 12.66 28.15
C VAL A 157 27.95 11.29 28.39
N PRO A 158 27.36 10.41 29.22
CA PRO A 158 27.92 9.07 29.44
C PRO A 158 27.97 8.25 28.15
N SER A 159 29.03 7.50 27.92
CA SER A 159 29.23 6.72 26.69
C SER A 159 28.12 5.71 26.42
N PHE A 160 27.47 5.16 27.44
CA PHE A 160 26.35 4.24 27.29
C PHE A 160 25.13 4.89 26.57
N VAL A 161 24.96 6.21 26.64
CA VAL A 161 23.86 6.94 25.99
C VAL A 161 23.99 6.88 24.48
N TYR A 162 25.22 6.97 23.94
CA TYR A 162 25.46 6.80 22.50
C TYR A 162 25.20 5.36 22.04
N TRP A 163 25.52 4.37 22.88
CA TRP A 163 25.16 2.98 22.61
C TRP A 163 23.64 2.79 22.60
N LEU A 164 22.94 3.37 23.56
CA LEU A 164 21.47 3.31 23.63
C LEU A 164 20.81 3.96 22.40
N LEU A 165 21.34 5.11 21.95
CA LEU A 165 20.89 5.79 20.72
C LEU A 165 21.11 4.89 19.50
N THR A 166 22.29 4.30 19.37
CA THR A 166 22.61 3.39 18.26
C THR A 166 21.69 2.17 18.26
N VAL A 167 21.41 1.58 19.40
CA VAL A 167 20.46 0.46 19.55
C VAL A 167 19.06 0.90 19.13
N GLY A 168 18.58 2.06 19.58
CA GLY A 168 17.26 2.59 19.22
C GLY A 168 17.09 2.77 17.71
N ILE A 169 18.07 3.41 17.07
CA ILE A 169 18.05 3.59 15.60
C ILE A 169 18.11 2.24 14.88
N THR A 170 18.95 1.32 15.34
CA THR A 170 19.07 -0.03 14.74
C THR A 170 17.73 -0.78 14.84
N LEU A 171 17.06 -0.73 15.98
CA LEU A 171 15.75 -1.34 16.16
C LEU A 171 14.71 -0.73 15.21
N ILE A 172 14.68 0.58 15.04
CA ILE A 172 13.78 1.24 14.09
C ILE A 172 14.02 0.73 12.67
N VAL A 173 15.28 0.67 12.23
CA VAL A 173 15.63 0.20 10.87
C VAL A 173 15.25 -1.26 10.68
N VAL A 174 15.58 -2.15 11.62
CA VAL A 174 15.25 -3.57 11.55
C VAL A 174 13.74 -3.77 11.52
N PHE A 175 13.00 -3.09 12.40
CA PHE A 175 11.55 -3.20 12.44
C PHE A 175 10.90 -2.60 11.18
N ALA A 176 11.46 -1.55 10.60
CA ALA A 176 11.00 -1.01 9.32
C ALA A 176 11.15 -2.04 8.19
N ILE A 177 12.29 -2.73 8.12
CA ILE A 177 12.50 -3.78 7.11
C ILE A 177 11.52 -4.94 7.30
N VAL A 178 11.37 -5.44 8.54
CA VAL A 178 10.42 -6.52 8.86
C VAL A 178 9.00 -6.10 8.51
N TYR A 179 8.63 -4.86 8.78
CA TYR A 179 7.33 -4.32 8.44
C TYR A 179 7.09 -4.27 6.94
N LEU A 180 8.04 -3.77 6.15
CA LEU A 180 7.94 -3.75 4.68
C LEU A 180 7.71 -5.15 4.12
N VAL A 181 8.45 -6.16 4.58
CA VAL A 181 8.26 -7.56 4.17
C VAL A 181 6.85 -8.06 4.52
N LYS A 182 6.30 -7.67 5.69
CA LYS A 182 4.93 -8.03 6.07
C LYS A 182 3.89 -7.28 5.23
N LEU A 183 4.12 -5.99 4.94
CA LEU A 183 3.22 -5.16 4.14
C LEU A 183 2.95 -5.77 2.76
N TYR A 184 3.98 -6.34 2.11
CA TYR A 184 3.81 -7.01 0.81
C TYR A 184 2.84 -8.18 0.84
N LYS A 185 2.57 -8.80 1.99
CA LYS A 185 1.55 -9.85 2.12
C LYS A 185 0.11 -9.33 1.96
N TYR A 186 -0.09 -8.04 2.18
CA TYR A 186 -1.41 -7.40 2.26
C TYR A 186 -1.66 -6.39 1.14
N ILE A 187 -0.67 -6.16 0.29
CA ILE A 187 -0.71 -5.11 -0.74
C ILE A 187 -1.84 -5.30 -1.76
N LEU A 188 -2.29 -6.55 -1.96
CA LEU A 188 -3.37 -6.87 -2.90
C LEU A 188 -4.78 -6.79 -2.30
N VAL A 189 -4.92 -6.55 -0.99
CA VAL A 189 -6.22 -6.50 -0.31
C VAL A 189 -7.22 -5.54 -0.97
N PRO A 190 -6.84 -4.31 -1.38
CA PRO A 190 -7.77 -3.41 -2.07
C PRO A 190 -8.36 -4.02 -3.33
N PHE A 191 -7.52 -4.61 -4.18
CA PHE A 191 -7.92 -5.20 -5.45
C PHE A 191 -8.83 -6.41 -5.26
N ILE A 192 -8.51 -7.30 -4.32
CA ILE A 192 -9.33 -8.46 -3.96
C ILE A 192 -10.70 -8.00 -3.45
N GLY A 193 -10.72 -6.97 -2.59
CA GLY A 193 -11.96 -6.45 -2.03
C GLY A 193 -12.94 -5.91 -3.08
N PHE A 194 -12.45 -5.42 -4.20
CA PHE A 194 -13.27 -4.99 -5.32
C PHE A 194 -13.59 -6.12 -6.29
N ASN A 195 -12.68 -7.03 -6.51
CA ASN A 195 -12.88 -8.16 -7.41
C ASN A 195 -13.91 -9.17 -6.85
N ASP A 196 -13.88 -9.40 -5.54
CA ASP A 196 -14.79 -10.31 -4.86
C ASP A 196 -15.49 -9.61 -3.68
N PRO A 197 -16.68 -9.02 -3.96
CA PRO A 197 -17.48 -8.34 -2.94
C PRO A 197 -18.01 -9.23 -1.81
N SER A 198 -18.03 -10.54 -1.95
CA SER A 198 -18.53 -11.49 -0.95
C SER A 198 -17.56 -11.64 0.23
N LEU A 199 -16.26 -11.46 0.00
CA LEU A 199 -15.21 -11.61 1.01
C LEU A 199 -15.21 -10.44 2.01
N LYS A 200 -15.01 -10.76 3.29
CA LYS A 200 -15.01 -9.78 4.39
C LYS A 200 -13.74 -9.87 5.23
N GLY A 201 -13.27 -8.73 5.71
CA GLY A 201 -12.23 -8.60 6.73
C GLY A 201 -11.05 -9.58 6.61
N PHE A 202 -10.99 -10.56 7.50
CA PHE A 202 -9.89 -11.54 7.54
C PHE A 202 -9.80 -12.45 6.31
N GLN A 203 -10.90 -12.70 5.61
CA GLN A 203 -10.91 -13.52 4.38
C GLN A 203 -10.13 -12.81 3.25
N LEU A 204 -10.28 -11.48 3.13
CA LEU A 204 -9.51 -10.67 2.19
C LEU A 204 -8.01 -10.75 2.46
N ILE A 205 -7.66 -10.67 3.76
CA ILE A 205 -6.26 -10.79 4.21
C ILE A 205 -5.72 -12.18 3.91
N ALA A 206 -6.50 -13.23 4.20
CA ALA A 206 -6.11 -14.61 3.94
C ALA A 206 -5.88 -14.85 2.44
N LYS A 207 -6.81 -14.38 1.58
CA LYS A 207 -6.69 -14.49 0.12
C LYS A 207 -5.49 -13.70 -0.43
N SER A 208 -5.24 -12.48 0.07
CA SER A 208 -4.06 -11.71 -0.31
C SER A 208 -2.76 -12.43 0.07
N ARG A 209 -2.71 -12.99 1.28
CA ARG A 209 -1.54 -13.78 1.72
C ARG A 209 -1.31 -15.01 0.84
N GLN A 210 -2.37 -15.70 0.43
CA GLN A 210 -2.31 -16.86 -0.45
C GLN A 210 -1.81 -16.49 -1.85
N LEU A 211 -2.38 -15.46 -2.49
CA LEU A 211 -1.94 -14.93 -3.78
C LEU A 211 -0.46 -14.50 -3.77
N MET A 212 0.02 -14.00 -2.62
CA MET A 212 1.38 -13.49 -2.47
C MET A 212 2.43 -14.55 -2.10
N VAL A 213 2.04 -15.82 -1.97
CA VAL A 213 3.01 -16.90 -1.75
C VAL A 213 3.87 -17.06 -3.00
N GLY A 214 5.21 -16.99 -2.84
CA GLY A 214 6.17 -17.06 -3.94
C GLY A 214 6.38 -15.75 -4.72
N HIS A 215 5.45 -14.77 -4.64
CA HIS A 215 5.46 -13.56 -5.47
C HIS A 215 5.94 -12.28 -4.77
N ARG A 216 6.26 -12.33 -3.46
CA ARG A 216 6.66 -11.15 -2.65
C ARG A 216 7.91 -10.47 -3.18
N TRP A 217 8.90 -11.26 -3.60
CA TRP A 217 10.14 -10.76 -4.16
C TRP A 217 9.93 -10.04 -5.49
N GLU A 218 9.01 -10.51 -6.30
CA GLU A 218 8.67 -9.88 -7.58
C GLU A 218 8.07 -8.48 -7.37
N ILE A 219 7.12 -8.34 -6.44
CA ILE A 219 6.54 -7.04 -6.11
C ILE A 219 7.60 -6.11 -5.49
N PHE A 220 8.47 -6.63 -4.63
CA PHE A 220 9.59 -5.84 -4.10
C PHE A 220 10.47 -5.29 -5.23
N VAL A 221 10.90 -6.15 -6.16
CA VAL A 221 11.71 -5.72 -7.31
C VAL A 221 10.93 -4.77 -8.23
N MET A 222 9.62 -4.97 -8.37
CA MET A 222 8.77 -4.04 -9.09
C MET A 222 8.75 -2.65 -8.42
N HIS A 223 8.58 -2.57 -7.11
CA HIS A 223 8.66 -1.30 -6.36
C HIS A 223 10.06 -0.68 -6.44
N LEU A 224 11.11 -1.49 -6.32
CA LEU A 224 12.49 -1.00 -6.48
C LEU A 224 12.73 -0.39 -7.87
N SER A 225 12.04 -0.88 -8.89
CA SER A 225 12.12 -0.30 -10.23
C SER A 225 11.42 1.05 -10.39
N PHE A 226 10.68 1.50 -9.35
CA PHE A 226 10.11 2.85 -9.24
C PHE A 226 10.98 3.77 -8.36
N PHE A 227 12.13 3.31 -7.89
CA PHE A 227 13.00 4.07 -6.99
C PHE A 227 13.27 5.50 -7.45
N TRP A 228 13.61 5.68 -8.73
CA TRP A 228 13.86 7.02 -9.29
C TRP A 228 12.63 7.92 -9.30
N TRP A 229 11.45 7.35 -9.52
CA TRP A 229 10.18 8.07 -9.45
C TRP A 229 9.84 8.48 -8.01
N ILE A 230 10.10 7.60 -7.05
CA ILE A 230 9.94 7.89 -5.62
C ILE A 230 10.92 8.99 -5.20
N LEU A 231 12.19 8.88 -5.60
CA LEU A 231 13.19 9.91 -5.33
C LEU A 231 12.79 11.27 -5.92
N LEU A 232 12.30 11.27 -7.16
CA LEU A 232 11.79 12.49 -7.80
C LEU A 232 10.59 13.06 -7.02
N THR A 233 9.70 12.21 -6.51
CA THR A 233 8.57 12.65 -5.67
C THR A 233 9.06 13.31 -4.38
N ILE A 234 10.09 12.78 -3.75
CA ILE A 234 10.70 13.38 -2.55
C ILE A 234 11.34 14.73 -2.88
N VAL A 235 12.16 14.79 -3.93
CA VAL A 235 12.87 16.02 -4.35
C VAL A 235 11.89 17.12 -4.76
N THR A 236 10.77 16.76 -5.38
CA THR A 236 9.72 17.73 -5.77
C THR A 236 8.71 17.99 -4.65
N LEU A 237 9.03 17.63 -3.40
CA LEU A 237 8.14 17.77 -2.25
C LEU A 237 6.74 17.16 -2.46
N GLY A 238 6.65 16.09 -3.24
CA GLY A 238 5.38 15.37 -3.50
C GLY A 238 4.74 15.70 -4.86
N LEU A 239 5.15 16.77 -5.57
CA LEU A 239 4.52 17.15 -6.84
C LEU A 239 4.62 16.05 -7.91
N ALA A 240 5.77 15.38 -8.03
CA ALA A 240 5.87 14.22 -8.94
C ALA A 240 4.97 13.05 -8.53
N GLY A 241 4.46 13.04 -7.31
CA GLY A 241 3.50 12.05 -6.81
C GLY A 241 2.20 12.01 -7.61
N PHE A 242 1.77 13.13 -8.21
CA PHE A 242 0.61 13.15 -9.11
C PHE A 242 0.74 12.19 -10.30
N TYR A 243 1.97 11.91 -10.72
CA TYR A 243 2.25 10.94 -11.78
C TYR A 243 2.68 9.58 -11.20
N THR A 244 3.55 9.59 -10.20
CA THR A 244 4.17 8.38 -9.65
C THR A 244 3.15 7.45 -8.99
N ILE A 245 2.24 8.01 -8.18
CA ILE A 245 1.26 7.23 -7.43
C ILE A 245 0.32 6.46 -8.37
N PRO A 246 -0.40 7.11 -9.32
CA PRO A 246 -1.29 6.37 -10.22
C PRO A 246 -0.52 5.39 -11.12
N TYR A 247 0.71 5.71 -11.53
CA TYR A 247 1.53 4.79 -12.30
C TYR A 247 1.86 3.51 -11.52
N MET A 248 2.20 3.63 -10.24
CA MET A 248 2.47 2.48 -9.38
C MET A 248 1.21 1.65 -9.13
N VAL A 249 0.08 2.31 -8.85
CA VAL A 249 -1.19 1.62 -8.58
C VAL A 249 -1.70 0.87 -9.82
N LEU A 250 -1.63 1.48 -11.01
CA LEU A 250 -1.96 0.82 -12.28
C LEU A 250 -1.05 -0.39 -12.54
N THR A 251 0.25 -0.28 -12.29
CA THR A 251 1.17 -1.40 -12.46
C THR A 251 0.84 -2.54 -11.50
N LEU A 252 0.49 -2.22 -10.26
CA LEU A 252 0.10 -3.21 -9.24
C LEU A 252 -1.24 -3.86 -9.56
N ALA A 253 -2.20 -3.10 -10.10
CA ALA A 253 -3.49 -3.62 -10.56
C ALA A 253 -3.30 -4.65 -11.69
N GLY A 254 -2.44 -4.35 -12.66
CA GLY A 254 -2.10 -5.30 -13.74
C GLY A 254 -1.40 -6.56 -13.21
N TYR A 255 -0.56 -6.42 -12.20
CA TYR A 255 0.07 -7.57 -11.56
C TYR A 255 -0.95 -8.44 -10.80
N PHE A 256 -1.91 -7.81 -10.11
CA PHE A 256 -3.01 -8.52 -9.47
C PHE A 256 -3.83 -9.34 -10.48
N ASP A 257 -4.19 -8.76 -11.63
CA ASP A 257 -4.92 -9.47 -12.68
C ASP A 257 -4.13 -10.70 -13.16
N THR A 258 -2.84 -10.55 -13.43
CA THR A 258 -1.98 -11.66 -13.85
C THR A 258 -1.98 -12.81 -12.83
N LEU A 259 -1.88 -12.50 -11.53
CA LEU A 259 -1.89 -13.52 -10.48
C LEU A 259 -3.27 -14.19 -10.33
N ASN A 260 -4.33 -13.40 -10.39
CA ASN A 260 -5.69 -13.90 -10.26
C ASN A 260 -6.07 -14.83 -11.41
N ASP A 261 -5.73 -14.46 -12.65
CA ASP A 261 -5.97 -15.28 -13.85
C ASP A 261 -5.17 -16.59 -13.80
N THR A 262 -3.92 -16.55 -13.37
CA THR A 262 -3.10 -17.75 -13.21
C THR A 262 -3.69 -18.72 -12.18
N GLN A 263 -4.18 -18.21 -11.06
CA GLN A 263 -4.84 -19.06 -10.05
C GLN A 263 -6.15 -19.66 -10.53
N GLN A 264 -6.95 -18.90 -11.28
CA GLN A 264 -8.19 -19.41 -11.86
C GLN A 264 -7.91 -20.54 -12.85
N GLN A 265 -6.95 -20.37 -13.75
CA GLN A 265 -6.53 -21.41 -14.70
C GLN A 265 -6.03 -22.68 -14.00
N GLN A 266 -5.23 -22.52 -12.94
CA GLN A 266 -4.78 -23.69 -12.15
C GLN A 266 -5.93 -24.43 -11.49
N ALA A 267 -6.87 -23.72 -10.89
CA ALA A 267 -8.05 -24.32 -10.27
C ALA A 267 -8.94 -25.05 -11.28
N GLU A 268 -9.12 -24.49 -12.48
CA GLU A 268 -9.86 -25.14 -13.57
C GLU A 268 -9.18 -26.44 -14.04
N LEU A 269 -7.86 -26.45 -14.18
CA LEU A 269 -7.09 -27.62 -14.55
C LEU A 269 -7.17 -28.72 -13.49
N GLU A 270 -7.09 -28.37 -12.21
CA GLU A 270 -7.25 -29.32 -11.10
C GLU A 270 -8.65 -29.95 -11.07
N ILE A 271 -9.71 -29.17 -11.32
CA ILE A 271 -11.08 -29.67 -11.42
C ILE A 271 -11.22 -30.63 -12.61
N GLN A 272 -10.66 -30.30 -13.77
CA GLN A 272 -10.69 -31.17 -14.95
C GLN A 272 -9.95 -32.49 -14.71
N GLU A 273 -8.79 -32.43 -14.08
CA GLU A 273 -8.01 -33.62 -13.73
C GLU A 273 -8.74 -34.52 -12.74
N ASN A 274 -9.38 -33.94 -11.71
CA ASN A 274 -10.18 -34.69 -10.76
C ASN A 274 -11.42 -35.33 -11.41
N ASN A 275 -12.11 -34.61 -12.29
CA ASN A 275 -13.26 -35.14 -13.02
C ASN A 275 -12.87 -36.31 -13.93
N ASN A 276 -11.69 -36.22 -14.59
CA ASN A 276 -11.18 -37.31 -15.41
C ASN A 276 -10.78 -38.55 -14.60
N LYS A 277 -10.31 -38.37 -13.35
CA LYS A 277 -10.00 -39.48 -12.43
C LYS A 277 -11.24 -40.15 -11.88
N VAL A 278 -12.38 -39.45 -11.77
CA VAL A 278 -13.64 -39.92 -11.23
C VAL A 278 -14.52 -40.61 -12.31
N GLN A 279 -14.27 -40.38 -13.61
CA GLN A 279 -14.98 -41.13 -14.65
C GLN A 279 -14.60 -42.61 -14.59
N PRO A 280 -15.58 -43.53 -14.26
CA PRO A 280 -15.29 -44.95 -14.25
C PRO A 280 -14.85 -45.37 -15.66
N VAL A 281 -13.80 -46.20 -15.72
CA VAL A 281 -13.42 -46.89 -16.93
C VAL A 281 -14.66 -47.68 -17.42
N VAL A 282 -15.34 -47.11 -18.40
CA VAL A 282 -16.40 -47.87 -19.09
C VAL A 282 -15.69 -49.00 -19.80
N LEU A 283 -15.75 -50.18 -19.12
CA LEU A 283 -15.29 -51.43 -19.73
C LEU A 283 -16.09 -51.63 -21.03
N GLN A 284 -15.44 -51.48 -22.16
CA GLN A 284 -16.02 -51.86 -23.45
C GLN A 284 -16.39 -53.34 -23.37
N PRO A 285 -17.63 -53.73 -23.70
CA PRO A 285 -18.00 -55.12 -23.76
C PRO A 285 -17.11 -55.78 -24.82
N SER A 286 -16.36 -56.81 -24.41
CA SER A 286 -15.61 -57.68 -25.32
C SER A 286 -16.59 -58.41 -26.24
N ASN A 287 -16.57 -58.12 -27.51
CA ASN A 287 -17.21 -58.94 -28.55
C ASN A 287 -16.55 -60.30 -28.67
#